data_aea8f1bbc99c3ac274948124f6390d66
#
_entry.id   aea8f1bbc99c3ac274948124f6390d66
#
_cell.length_a   1.000
_cell.length_b   1.000
_cell.length_c   1.000
_cell.angle_alpha   90.00
_cell.angle_beta   90.00
_cell.angle_gamma   90.00
#
_symmetry.space_group_name_H-M   'P 1'
#
loop_
_entity.id
_entity.type
_entity.pdbx_description
1 polymer ?
#
loop_
_entity_poly.entity_id
_entity_poly.type
_entity_poly.pdbx_seq_one_letter_code
_entity_poly.pdbx_strand_id
1 'polypeptide(L)'
;MDLADYRQGSHGIWERMAAGWDEWNSTLVEASRPITEQMVSALAPKEGETILEVAAGTGVTGFAAAATLGGEGRLIMTDFAENMVEAQRRRGAELGFDNIEYRVMDAERMDLDDDSVHGVLCRWGYMLMADPAAALKETRRVLMPEGRLSFSVWGAPADNPWATIPSRVLVERGHMEAPESGAPGIFAMADPGRIEELVGGAGFDQPDLAEVSMSYSFETFDTFWNFTTSVAGAIALVIAQLDDRERDQVRSEIESALRPFASDGGYELPGVAINGLAR
;
A
#
# COMPACT_ATOMS: atom_id res chain seq x y z
N MET A 1 1.68 4.50 -22.18
CA MET A 1 1.53 5.46 -21.06
C MET A 1 2.84 6.20 -20.84
N ASP A 2 2.83 7.53 -20.74
CA ASP A 2 4.00 8.31 -20.34
C ASP A 2 4.19 8.17 -18.81
N LEU A 3 5.41 7.77 -18.39
CA LEU A 3 5.69 7.52 -16.96
C LEU A 3 5.67 8.82 -16.13
N ALA A 4 6.02 9.97 -16.74
CA ALA A 4 5.99 11.26 -16.06
C ALA A 4 4.55 11.71 -15.80
N ASP A 5 3.66 11.55 -16.80
CA ASP A 5 2.23 11.86 -16.66
C ASP A 5 1.58 10.95 -15.62
N TYR A 6 1.92 9.65 -15.62
CA TYR A 6 1.41 8.73 -14.61
C TYR A 6 1.88 9.12 -13.20
N ARG A 7 3.17 9.42 -13.02
CA ARG A 7 3.73 9.83 -11.72
C ARG A 7 3.03 11.08 -11.17
N GLN A 8 2.82 12.08 -12.03
CA GLN A 8 2.11 13.30 -11.64
C GLN A 8 0.65 13.03 -11.29
N GLY A 9 -0.05 12.20 -12.06
CA GLY A 9 -1.42 11.80 -11.79
C GLY A 9 -1.53 11.02 -10.49
N SER A 10 -0.65 10.04 -10.27
CA SER A 10 -0.58 9.23 -9.05
C SER A 10 -0.32 10.10 -7.81
N HIS A 11 0.63 11.05 -7.89
CA HIS A 11 0.87 12.01 -6.81
C HIS A 11 -0.41 12.77 -6.42
N GLY A 12 -1.11 13.32 -7.41
CA GLY A 12 -2.38 14.04 -7.16
C GLY A 12 -3.50 13.15 -6.60
N ILE A 13 -3.49 11.84 -6.88
CA ILE A 13 -4.41 10.87 -6.28
C ILE A 13 -4.10 10.72 -4.79
N TRP A 14 -2.84 10.43 -4.44
CA TRP A 14 -2.46 10.14 -3.05
C TRP A 14 -2.52 11.37 -2.15
N GLU A 15 -2.24 12.58 -2.67
CA GLU A 15 -2.52 13.82 -1.94
C GLU A 15 -3.99 13.92 -1.52
N ARG A 16 -4.94 13.56 -2.42
CA ARG A 16 -6.37 13.62 -2.11
C ARG A 16 -6.84 12.49 -1.20
N MET A 17 -6.22 11.31 -1.30
CA MET A 17 -6.63 10.15 -0.50
C MET A 17 -6.14 10.20 0.96
N ALA A 18 -5.16 11.05 1.28
CA ALA A 18 -4.54 11.09 2.59
C ALA A 18 -5.54 11.30 3.73
N ALA A 19 -6.53 12.18 3.56
CA ALA A 19 -7.56 12.43 4.57
C ALA A 19 -8.43 11.17 4.82
N GLY A 20 -8.83 10.47 3.76
CA GLY A 20 -9.59 9.21 3.88
C GLY A 20 -8.76 8.11 4.53
N TRP A 21 -7.48 7.98 4.17
CA TRP A 21 -6.58 7.01 4.80
C TRP A 21 -6.36 7.29 6.29
N ASP A 22 -6.34 8.56 6.68
CA ASP A 22 -6.24 8.95 8.09
C ASP A 22 -7.53 8.68 8.86
N GLU A 23 -8.69 9.00 8.28
CA GLU A 23 -10.03 8.71 8.85
C GLU A 23 -10.24 7.21 9.05
N TRP A 24 -9.92 6.39 8.04
CA TRP A 24 -10.10 4.94 8.06
C TRP A 24 -8.90 4.15 8.60
N ASN A 25 -7.95 4.83 9.24
CA ASN A 25 -6.72 4.19 9.69
C ASN A 25 -6.95 2.99 10.63
N SER A 26 -7.91 3.06 11.55
CA SER A 26 -8.22 1.94 12.45
C SER A 26 -8.64 0.69 11.68
N THR A 27 -9.50 0.84 10.68
CA THR A 27 -9.92 -0.24 9.78
C THR A 27 -8.73 -0.79 8.99
N LEU A 28 -7.86 0.09 8.46
CA LEU A 28 -6.66 -0.32 7.73
C LEU A 28 -5.67 -1.06 8.62
N VAL A 29 -5.44 -0.59 9.85
CA VAL A 29 -4.57 -1.26 10.85
C VAL A 29 -5.11 -2.64 11.18
N GLU A 30 -6.39 -2.76 11.50
CA GLU A 30 -7.00 -4.02 11.91
C GLU A 30 -6.98 -5.04 10.77
N ALA A 31 -7.46 -4.67 9.60
CA ALA A 31 -7.50 -5.55 8.44
C ALA A 31 -6.10 -6.00 7.99
N SER A 32 -5.11 -5.09 7.94
CA SER A 32 -3.75 -5.39 7.49
C SER A 32 -2.83 -5.94 8.58
N ARG A 33 -3.31 -6.18 9.79
CA ARG A 33 -2.49 -6.66 10.92
C ARG A 33 -1.68 -7.90 10.59
N PRO A 34 -2.24 -8.99 10.01
CA PRO A 34 -1.45 -10.18 9.69
C PRO A 34 -0.31 -9.89 8.71
N ILE A 35 -0.55 -9.02 7.73
CA ILE A 35 0.44 -8.61 6.75
C ILE A 35 1.56 -7.83 7.43
N THR A 36 1.21 -6.82 8.22
CA THR A 36 2.15 -5.95 8.94
C THR A 36 3.02 -6.74 9.92
N GLU A 37 2.41 -7.61 10.73
CA GLU A 37 3.12 -8.45 11.70
C GLU A 37 4.12 -9.38 11.02
N GLN A 38 3.74 -10.01 9.90
CA GLN A 38 4.64 -10.87 9.15
C GLN A 38 5.78 -10.06 8.51
N MET A 39 5.50 -8.90 7.91
CA MET A 39 6.51 -8.02 7.33
C MET A 39 7.56 -7.59 8.35
N VAL A 40 7.13 -7.10 9.51
CA VAL A 40 8.02 -6.66 10.60
C VAL A 40 8.80 -7.84 11.17
N SER A 41 8.15 -8.99 11.37
CA SER A 41 8.80 -10.21 11.84
C SER A 41 9.87 -10.71 10.85
N ALA A 42 9.58 -10.69 9.54
CA ALA A 42 10.52 -11.11 8.50
C ALA A 42 11.71 -10.15 8.37
N LEU A 43 11.46 -8.83 8.44
CA LEU A 43 12.53 -7.84 8.47
C LEU A 43 13.40 -8.00 9.72
N ALA A 44 12.81 -8.38 10.85
CA ALA A 44 13.45 -8.55 12.15
C ALA A 44 14.33 -7.34 12.52
N PRO A 45 13.75 -6.12 12.66
CA PRO A 45 14.51 -4.94 13.03
C PRO A 45 15.19 -5.14 14.40
N LYS A 46 16.41 -4.62 14.55
CA LYS A 46 17.17 -4.74 15.79
C LYS A 46 17.34 -3.38 16.46
N GLU A 47 17.54 -3.39 17.75
CA GLU A 47 17.87 -2.20 18.51
C GLU A 47 19.09 -1.47 17.90
N GLY A 48 19.02 -0.16 17.74
CA GLY A 48 20.06 0.66 17.14
C GLY A 48 20.10 0.67 15.62
N GLU A 49 19.29 -0.14 14.91
CA GLU A 49 19.24 -0.10 13.45
C GLU A 49 18.50 1.14 12.93
N THR A 50 18.88 1.57 11.73
CA THR A 50 18.12 2.55 10.93
C THR A 50 17.27 1.78 9.92
N ILE A 51 15.96 1.95 9.99
CA ILE A 51 14.99 1.35 9.06
C ILE A 51 14.38 2.47 8.21
N LEU A 52 14.19 2.21 6.94
CA LEU A 52 13.46 3.07 6.00
C LEU A 52 12.11 2.45 5.69
N GLU A 53 11.04 3.23 5.75
CA GLU A 53 9.76 2.86 5.13
C GLU A 53 9.50 3.75 3.93
N VAL A 54 9.27 3.15 2.76
CA VAL A 54 8.92 3.85 1.53
C VAL A 54 7.44 3.67 1.21
N ALA A 55 6.81 4.71 0.67
CA ALA A 55 5.38 4.76 0.40
C ALA A 55 4.56 4.36 1.64
N ALA A 56 4.87 4.96 2.78
CA ALA A 56 4.37 4.57 4.09
C ALA A 56 2.87 4.86 4.28
N GLY A 57 2.27 5.69 3.42
CA GLY A 57 0.90 6.15 3.60
C GLY A 57 0.73 6.83 4.97
N THR A 58 -0.18 6.35 5.80
CA THR A 58 -0.36 6.84 7.18
C THR A 58 0.57 6.18 8.22
N GLY A 59 1.56 5.36 7.79
CA GLY A 59 2.63 4.84 8.63
C GLY A 59 2.33 3.56 9.40
N VAL A 60 1.32 2.80 9.03
CA VAL A 60 0.87 1.60 9.79
C VAL A 60 2.01 0.61 10.04
N THR A 61 2.81 0.29 9.01
CA THR A 61 3.88 -0.70 9.12
C THR A 61 5.11 -0.12 9.81
N GLY A 62 5.44 1.14 9.52
CA GLY A 62 6.57 1.82 10.14
C GLY A 62 6.41 2.00 11.64
N PHE A 63 5.22 2.39 12.12
CA PHE A 63 4.99 2.49 13.57
C PHE A 63 5.13 1.14 14.27
N ALA A 64 4.68 0.04 13.63
CA ALA A 64 4.88 -1.30 14.18
C ALA A 64 6.38 -1.67 14.25
N ALA A 65 7.17 -1.28 13.26
CA ALA A 65 8.62 -1.49 13.26
C ALA A 65 9.33 -0.58 14.28
N ALA A 66 8.96 0.71 14.36
CA ALA A 66 9.56 1.66 15.29
C ALA A 66 9.46 1.21 16.75
N ALA A 67 8.36 0.55 17.11
CA ALA A 67 8.17 -0.03 18.45
C ALA A 67 9.22 -1.10 18.82
N THR A 68 9.94 -1.67 17.85
CA THR A 68 10.96 -2.72 18.06
C THR A 68 12.40 -2.19 18.05
N LEU A 69 12.62 -0.94 17.62
CA LEU A 69 13.97 -0.39 17.39
C LEU A 69 14.69 0.08 18.66
N GLY A 70 13.99 0.21 19.79
CA GLY A 70 14.53 0.79 21.00
C GLY A 70 14.85 2.29 20.88
N GLY A 71 15.41 2.87 21.94
CA GLY A 71 15.68 4.33 22.00
C GLY A 71 16.85 4.81 21.13
N GLU A 72 17.76 3.92 20.71
CA GLU A 72 18.90 4.25 19.87
C GLU A 72 18.66 3.97 18.37
N GLY A 73 17.60 3.21 18.05
CA GLY A 73 17.24 2.92 16.67
C GLY A 73 16.43 4.06 16.05
N ARG A 74 16.43 4.14 14.72
CA ARG A 74 15.78 5.22 13.95
C ARG A 74 14.91 4.66 12.85
N LEU A 75 13.72 5.22 12.69
CA LEU A 75 12.89 5.01 11.51
C LEU A 75 12.91 6.26 10.63
N ILE A 76 13.19 6.10 9.34
CA ILE A 76 12.96 7.12 8.31
C ILE A 76 11.66 6.73 7.61
N MET A 77 10.60 7.48 7.84
CA MET A 77 9.28 7.21 7.27
C MET A 77 9.01 8.17 6.12
N THR A 78 8.71 7.64 4.93
CA THR A 78 8.62 8.47 3.73
C THR A 78 7.37 8.17 2.90
N ASP A 79 6.87 9.20 2.27
CA ASP A 79 5.87 9.12 1.23
C ASP A 79 6.13 10.23 0.21
N PHE A 80 5.68 10.07 -1.04
CA PHE A 80 5.84 11.15 -2.00
C PHE A 80 4.71 12.19 -1.91
N ALA A 81 3.59 11.87 -1.26
CA ALA A 81 2.49 12.77 -0.97
C ALA A 81 2.72 13.49 0.37
N GLU A 82 2.76 14.83 0.34
CA GLU A 82 3.01 15.66 1.52
C GLU A 82 1.91 15.47 2.59
N ASN A 83 0.64 15.36 2.16
CA ASN A 83 -0.48 15.14 3.06
C ASN A 83 -0.40 13.79 3.81
N MET A 84 0.21 12.74 3.20
CA MET A 84 0.50 11.48 3.89
C MET A 84 1.56 11.68 4.97
N VAL A 85 2.64 12.40 4.64
CA VAL A 85 3.72 12.71 5.61
C VAL A 85 3.21 13.55 6.78
N GLU A 86 2.29 14.47 6.54
CA GLU A 86 1.64 15.23 7.62
C GLU A 86 0.78 14.33 8.53
N ALA A 87 0.04 13.37 7.96
CA ALA A 87 -0.71 12.40 8.74
C ALA A 87 0.23 11.52 9.59
N GLN A 88 1.37 11.07 9.04
CA GLN A 88 2.41 10.35 9.78
C GLN A 88 2.93 11.15 10.99
N ARG A 89 3.24 12.43 10.80
CA ARG A 89 3.74 13.31 11.88
C ARG A 89 2.73 13.42 13.02
N ARG A 90 1.45 13.66 12.70
CA ARG A 90 0.39 13.76 13.72
C ARG A 90 0.29 12.46 14.51
N ARG A 91 0.22 11.31 13.81
CA ARG A 91 0.12 9.99 14.44
C ARG A 91 1.33 9.64 15.28
N GLY A 92 2.53 9.90 14.77
CA GLY A 92 3.76 9.65 15.52
C GLY A 92 3.82 10.44 16.83
N ALA A 93 3.37 11.71 16.82
CA ALA A 93 3.24 12.52 18.01
C ALA A 93 2.20 11.97 18.99
N GLU A 94 1.03 11.53 18.51
CA GLU A 94 -0.03 10.91 19.32
C GLU A 94 0.43 9.59 19.95
N LEU A 95 1.23 8.79 19.23
CA LEU A 95 1.79 7.53 19.70
C LEU A 95 3.04 7.70 20.58
N GLY A 96 3.59 8.92 20.66
CA GLY A 96 4.74 9.25 21.51
C GLY A 96 6.09 8.78 20.95
N PHE A 97 6.22 8.60 19.63
CA PHE A 97 7.49 8.28 19.00
C PHE A 97 8.35 9.55 18.83
N ASP A 98 9.59 9.50 19.26
CA ASP A 98 10.61 10.54 19.12
C ASP A 98 11.81 10.13 18.25
N ASN A 99 11.86 8.87 17.85
CA ASN A 99 12.92 8.27 17.02
C ASN A 99 12.54 8.14 15.54
N ILE A 100 11.54 8.89 15.06
CA ILE A 100 11.08 8.83 13.66
C ILE A 100 11.40 10.15 12.95
N GLU A 101 12.03 10.02 11.79
CA GLU A 101 12.21 11.10 10.84
C GLU A 101 11.19 10.95 9.71
N TYR A 102 10.45 12.02 9.41
CA TYR A 102 9.41 12.05 8.38
C TYR A 102 9.87 12.89 7.19
N ARG A 103 9.87 12.31 5.98
CA ARG A 103 10.30 13.01 4.75
C ARG A 103 9.31 12.83 3.61
N VAL A 104 9.08 13.88 2.85
CA VAL A 104 8.51 13.77 1.50
C VAL A 104 9.61 13.27 0.58
N MET A 105 9.44 12.11 -0.02
CA MET A 105 10.48 11.49 -0.85
C MET A 105 9.87 10.55 -1.90
N ASP A 106 10.35 10.65 -3.14
CA ASP A 106 10.02 9.73 -4.22
C ASP A 106 10.91 8.48 -4.11
N ALA A 107 10.28 7.31 -3.99
CA ALA A 107 10.98 6.03 -3.88
C ALA A 107 11.74 5.64 -5.17
N GLU A 108 11.38 6.22 -6.32
CA GLU A 108 12.10 6.01 -7.58
C GLU A 108 13.39 6.85 -7.68
N ARG A 109 13.57 7.81 -6.76
CA ARG A 109 14.76 8.67 -6.65
C ARG A 109 14.93 9.17 -5.22
N MET A 110 15.60 8.38 -4.38
CA MET A 110 15.75 8.66 -2.96
C MET A 110 16.92 9.62 -2.68
N ASP A 111 16.65 10.68 -1.90
CA ASP A 111 17.68 11.56 -1.35
C ASP A 111 18.25 10.96 -0.05
N LEU A 112 18.96 9.84 -0.21
CA LEU A 112 19.67 9.11 0.84
C LEU A 112 21.00 8.62 0.27
N ASP A 113 22.00 8.55 1.13
CA ASP A 113 23.31 8.00 0.76
C ASP A 113 23.23 6.49 0.48
N ASP A 114 24.18 6.00 -0.31
CA ASP A 114 24.39 4.57 -0.51
C ASP A 114 24.69 3.91 0.83
N ASP A 115 24.30 2.66 1.02
CA ASP A 115 24.62 1.85 2.20
C ASP A 115 24.27 2.55 3.54
N SER A 116 23.13 3.27 3.61
CA SER A 116 22.77 4.12 4.75
C SER A 116 21.72 3.53 5.69
N VAL A 117 21.00 2.48 5.27
CA VAL A 117 19.94 1.85 6.07
C VAL A 117 20.11 0.34 6.20
N HIS A 118 19.71 -0.22 7.34
CA HIS A 118 19.84 -1.64 7.65
C HIS A 118 18.67 -2.47 7.10
N GLY A 119 17.53 -1.85 6.92
CA GLY A 119 16.33 -2.50 6.39
C GLY A 119 15.37 -1.51 5.75
N VAL A 120 14.59 -2.02 4.79
CA VAL A 120 13.55 -1.26 4.12
C VAL A 120 12.22 -1.98 4.25
N LEU A 121 11.16 -1.23 4.51
CA LEU A 121 9.76 -1.65 4.49
C LEU A 121 9.03 -0.96 3.34
N CYS A 122 8.18 -1.71 2.64
CA CYS A 122 7.28 -1.14 1.64
C CYS A 122 5.98 -1.96 1.57
N ARG A 123 4.91 -1.48 2.20
CA ARG A 123 3.60 -2.14 2.14
C ARG A 123 2.73 -1.49 1.08
N TRP A 124 2.41 -2.26 0.02
CA TRP A 124 1.51 -1.86 -1.07
C TRP A 124 1.95 -0.64 -1.89
N GLY A 125 3.26 -0.32 -1.87
CA GLY A 125 3.82 0.82 -2.60
C GLY A 125 4.32 0.45 -3.99
N TYR A 126 5.24 -0.51 -4.12
CA TYR A 126 5.95 -0.79 -5.38
C TYR A 126 5.04 -1.04 -6.58
N MET A 127 3.92 -1.72 -6.40
CA MET A 127 2.97 -2.02 -7.46
C MET A 127 2.28 -0.77 -8.06
N LEU A 128 2.31 0.35 -7.33
CA LEU A 128 1.68 1.63 -7.70
C LEU A 128 2.66 2.62 -8.32
N MET A 129 3.96 2.31 -8.31
CA MET A 129 5.00 3.20 -8.83
C MET A 129 5.02 3.20 -10.35
N ALA A 130 5.40 4.32 -10.95
CA ALA A 130 5.53 4.45 -12.38
C ALA A 130 6.64 3.53 -12.94
N ASP A 131 7.74 3.43 -12.20
CA ASP A 131 8.87 2.54 -12.49
C ASP A 131 9.28 1.76 -11.23
N PRO A 132 8.61 0.62 -10.94
CA PRO A 132 8.94 -0.19 -9.78
C PRO A 132 10.37 -0.75 -9.84
N ALA A 133 10.95 -0.93 -11.04
CA ALA A 133 12.33 -1.39 -11.17
C ALA A 133 13.33 -0.31 -10.73
N ALA A 134 13.07 0.96 -11.02
CA ALA A 134 13.87 2.08 -10.53
C ALA A 134 13.78 2.18 -9.00
N ALA A 135 12.58 2.09 -8.43
CA ALA A 135 12.37 2.15 -6.99
C ALA A 135 13.07 0.99 -6.23
N LEU A 136 13.01 -0.23 -6.77
CA LEU A 136 13.72 -1.37 -6.20
C LEU A 136 15.25 -1.23 -6.31
N LYS A 137 15.77 -0.64 -7.40
CA LYS A 137 17.21 -0.32 -7.52
C LYS A 137 17.65 0.73 -6.51
N GLU A 138 16.87 1.78 -6.32
CA GLU A 138 17.12 2.78 -5.28
C GLU A 138 17.06 2.14 -3.88
N THR A 139 16.08 1.27 -3.63
CA THR A 139 16.00 0.50 -2.39
C THR A 139 17.29 -0.32 -2.15
N ARG A 140 17.79 -1.02 -3.19
CA ARG A 140 19.03 -1.79 -3.08
C ARG A 140 20.25 -0.89 -2.85
N ARG A 141 20.28 0.27 -3.47
CA ARG A 141 21.39 1.25 -3.33
C ARG A 141 21.50 1.77 -1.89
N VAL A 142 20.38 2.13 -1.27
CA VAL A 142 20.40 2.69 0.10
C VAL A 142 20.59 1.63 1.18
N LEU A 143 20.34 0.35 0.89
CA LEU A 143 20.55 -0.75 1.82
C LEU A 143 22.04 -1.05 1.99
N MET A 144 22.47 -1.13 3.25
CA MET A 144 23.80 -1.62 3.62
C MET A 144 24.06 -3.02 3.05
N PRO A 145 25.34 -3.44 2.93
CA PRO A 145 25.65 -4.86 2.73
C PRO A 145 24.93 -5.70 3.80
N GLU A 146 24.30 -6.81 3.39
CA GLU A 146 23.45 -7.65 4.24
C GLU A 146 22.16 -6.97 4.75
N GLY A 147 21.82 -5.78 4.24
CA GLY A 147 20.53 -5.12 4.50
C GLY A 147 19.35 -5.95 3.98
N ARG A 148 18.16 -5.70 4.52
CA ARG A 148 16.96 -6.50 4.26
C ARG A 148 15.84 -5.64 3.71
N LEU A 149 15.15 -6.14 2.69
CA LEU A 149 13.92 -5.58 2.16
C LEU A 149 12.75 -6.48 2.54
N SER A 150 11.78 -5.96 3.29
CA SER A 150 10.49 -6.62 3.47
C SER A 150 9.39 -5.78 2.81
N PHE A 151 8.63 -6.40 1.92
CA PHE A 151 7.59 -5.70 1.16
C PHE A 151 6.31 -6.51 1.07
N SER A 152 5.21 -5.85 0.72
CA SER A 152 3.92 -6.47 0.46
C SER A 152 3.29 -5.86 -0.78
N VAL A 153 2.69 -6.72 -1.59
CA VAL A 153 1.87 -6.36 -2.75
C VAL A 153 0.57 -7.15 -2.72
N TRP A 154 -0.47 -6.71 -3.45
CA TRP A 154 -1.68 -7.52 -3.54
C TRP A 154 -1.46 -8.76 -4.41
N GLY A 155 -2.01 -9.89 -3.97
CA GLY A 155 -2.05 -11.14 -4.71
C GLY A 155 -3.09 -11.13 -5.83
N ALA A 156 -3.51 -12.31 -6.27
CA ALA A 156 -4.38 -12.45 -7.43
C ALA A 156 -5.68 -11.62 -7.30
N PRO A 157 -6.13 -10.96 -8.40
CA PRO A 157 -7.37 -10.18 -8.38
C PRO A 157 -8.59 -10.97 -7.90
N ALA A 158 -8.66 -12.26 -8.21
CA ALA A 158 -9.78 -13.14 -7.82
C ALA A 158 -9.93 -13.27 -6.29
N ASP A 159 -8.83 -13.12 -5.55
CA ASP A 159 -8.79 -13.26 -4.09
C ASP A 159 -9.02 -11.92 -3.36
N ASN A 160 -9.25 -10.85 -4.12
CA ASN A 160 -9.38 -9.47 -3.62
C ASN A 160 -10.70 -8.80 -4.07
N PRO A 161 -11.88 -9.39 -3.72
CA PRO A 161 -13.19 -8.88 -4.16
C PRO A 161 -13.49 -7.46 -3.67
N TRP A 162 -12.88 -7.03 -2.57
CA TRP A 162 -13.03 -5.67 -2.03
C TRP A 162 -12.64 -4.58 -3.04
N ALA A 163 -11.67 -4.86 -3.93
CA ALA A 163 -11.22 -3.94 -4.96
C ALA A 163 -11.72 -4.32 -6.36
N THR A 164 -11.78 -5.63 -6.67
CA THR A 164 -12.13 -6.09 -8.02
C THR A 164 -13.60 -5.92 -8.33
N ILE A 165 -14.50 -6.04 -7.37
CA ILE A 165 -15.94 -5.85 -7.60
C ILE A 165 -16.24 -4.39 -7.96
N PRO A 166 -15.84 -3.37 -7.18
CA PRO A 166 -16.04 -1.97 -7.57
C PRO A 166 -15.39 -1.60 -8.91
N SER A 167 -14.15 -2.03 -9.14
CA SER A 167 -13.44 -1.76 -10.39
C SER A 167 -14.16 -2.37 -11.60
N ARG A 168 -14.60 -3.63 -11.50
CA ARG A 168 -15.33 -4.31 -12.56
C ARG A 168 -16.63 -3.60 -12.91
N VAL A 169 -17.43 -3.20 -11.92
CA VAL A 169 -18.69 -2.46 -12.17
C VAL A 169 -18.40 -1.16 -12.92
N LEU A 170 -17.37 -0.41 -12.54
CA LEU A 170 -17.00 0.82 -13.23
C LEU A 170 -16.54 0.57 -14.67
N VAL A 171 -15.81 -0.51 -14.93
CA VAL A 171 -15.37 -0.91 -16.28
C VAL A 171 -16.57 -1.33 -17.14
N GLU A 172 -17.44 -2.19 -16.63
CA GLU A 172 -18.63 -2.68 -17.34
C GLU A 172 -19.59 -1.55 -17.72
N ARG A 173 -19.63 -0.49 -16.91
CA ARG A 173 -20.42 0.72 -17.19
C ARG A 173 -19.69 1.76 -18.05
N GLY A 174 -18.44 1.53 -18.41
CA GLY A 174 -17.64 2.43 -19.26
C GLY A 174 -17.12 3.67 -18.55
N HIS A 175 -17.07 3.67 -17.20
CA HIS A 175 -16.50 4.78 -16.43
C HIS A 175 -15.01 4.63 -16.14
N MET A 176 -14.47 3.44 -16.33
CA MET A 176 -13.05 3.12 -16.16
C MET A 176 -12.59 2.20 -17.29
N GLU A 177 -11.36 2.35 -17.72
CA GLU A 177 -10.74 1.39 -18.63
C GLU A 177 -10.29 0.13 -17.87
N ALA A 178 -10.34 -1.00 -18.54
CA ALA A 178 -9.79 -2.22 -17.97
C ALA A 178 -8.27 -2.07 -17.80
N PRO A 179 -7.70 -2.53 -16.67
CA PRO A 179 -6.26 -2.44 -16.45
C PRO A 179 -5.48 -3.14 -17.56
N GLU A 180 -4.50 -2.44 -18.13
CA GLU A 180 -3.58 -3.04 -19.10
C GLU A 180 -2.57 -3.94 -18.39
N SER A 181 -2.21 -5.06 -19.02
CA SER A 181 -1.20 -5.96 -18.47
C SER A 181 0.15 -5.24 -18.33
N GLY A 182 0.74 -5.27 -17.15
CA GLY A 182 2.04 -4.65 -16.86
C GLY A 182 1.98 -3.15 -16.57
N ALA A 183 0.81 -2.49 -16.68
CA ALA A 183 0.65 -1.11 -16.23
C ALA A 183 0.65 -1.03 -14.69
N PRO A 184 1.16 0.07 -14.11
CA PRO A 184 1.08 0.30 -12.67
C PRO A 184 -0.36 0.24 -12.16
N GLY A 185 -0.55 -0.36 -10.99
CA GLY A 185 -1.87 -0.52 -10.38
C GLY A 185 -1.83 -1.55 -9.25
N ILE A 186 -2.92 -1.66 -8.51
CA ILE A 186 -2.96 -2.50 -7.30
C ILE A 186 -2.60 -3.97 -7.53
N PHE A 187 -2.74 -4.48 -8.76
CA PHE A 187 -2.42 -5.86 -9.13
C PHE A 187 -1.22 -5.99 -10.10
N ALA A 188 -0.44 -4.91 -10.29
CA ALA A 188 0.69 -4.90 -11.22
C ALA A 188 1.81 -5.89 -10.86
N MET A 189 1.88 -6.30 -9.60
CA MET A 189 2.84 -7.26 -9.06
C MET A 189 2.16 -8.48 -8.44
N ALA A 190 0.94 -8.85 -8.87
CA ALA A 190 0.21 -10.01 -8.35
C ALA A 190 0.80 -11.36 -8.79
N ASP A 191 1.61 -11.37 -9.85
CA ASP A 191 2.30 -12.57 -10.34
C ASP A 191 3.64 -12.74 -9.59
N PRO A 192 3.87 -13.86 -8.87
CA PRO A 192 5.15 -14.12 -8.20
C PRO A 192 6.35 -14.07 -9.15
N GLY A 193 6.23 -14.54 -10.39
CA GLY A 193 7.30 -14.47 -11.39
C GLY A 193 7.67 -13.03 -11.74
N ARG A 194 6.69 -12.12 -11.79
CA ARG A 194 6.95 -10.70 -11.98
C ARG A 194 7.66 -10.07 -10.77
N ILE A 195 7.31 -10.48 -9.56
CA ILE A 195 8.00 -10.03 -8.34
C ILE A 195 9.47 -10.49 -8.39
N GLU A 196 9.72 -11.76 -8.67
CA GLU A 196 11.07 -12.33 -8.76
C GLU A 196 11.91 -11.62 -9.82
N GLU A 197 11.33 -11.35 -11.01
CA GLU A 197 11.99 -10.59 -12.07
C GLU A 197 12.42 -9.20 -11.63
N LEU A 198 11.50 -8.43 -11.01
CA LEU A 198 11.76 -7.06 -10.58
C LEU A 198 12.78 -7.00 -9.44
N VAL A 199 12.63 -7.85 -8.44
CA VAL A 199 13.51 -7.90 -7.26
C VAL A 199 14.91 -8.37 -7.66
N GLY A 200 15.01 -9.47 -8.43
CA GLY A 200 16.29 -9.94 -8.94
C GLY A 200 16.96 -8.95 -9.90
N GLY A 201 16.20 -8.28 -10.76
CA GLY A 201 16.68 -7.23 -11.67
C GLY A 201 17.21 -5.98 -10.96
N ALA A 202 16.85 -5.77 -9.69
CA ALA A 202 17.39 -4.72 -8.84
C ALA A 202 18.68 -5.11 -8.09
N GLY A 203 19.10 -6.38 -8.18
CA GLY A 203 20.33 -6.88 -7.55
C GLY A 203 20.14 -7.53 -6.19
N PHE A 204 18.91 -7.89 -5.84
CA PHE A 204 18.62 -8.73 -4.68
C PHE A 204 18.72 -10.21 -5.03
N ASP A 205 18.92 -11.05 -4.01
CA ASP A 205 18.69 -12.49 -4.14
C ASP A 205 17.24 -12.81 -4.42
N GLN A 206 16.93 -14.08 -4.78
CA GLN A 206 15.55 -14.52 -4.96
C GLN A 206 14.74 -14.27 -3.67
N PRO A 207 13.60 -13.55 -3.75
CA PRO A 207 12.83 -13.23 -2.55
C PRO A 207 12.11 -14.45 -2.00
N ASP A 208 12.05 -14.54 -0.66
CA ASP A 208 11.13 -15.43 0.02
C ASP A 208 9.72 -14.83 -0.06
N LEU A 209 8.81 -15.48 -0.80
CA LEU A 209 7.44 -15.02 -0.99
C LEU A 209 6.45 -15.87 -0.18
N ALA A 210 5.49 -15.20 0.45
CA ALA A 210 4.41 -15.86 1.18
C ALA A 210 3.07 -15.15 0.96
N GLU A 211 2.03 -15.90 0.64
CA GLU A 211 0.66 -15.38 0.64
C GLU A 211 0.17 -15.18 2.08
N VAL A 212 -0.45 -14.03 2.32
CA VAL A 212 -1.01 -13.65 3.61
C VAL A 212 -2.46 -13.26 3.43
N SER A 213 -3.35 -13.99 4.07
CA SER A 213 -4.77 -13.69 4.07
C SER A 213 -5.10 -12.60 5.07
N MET A 214 -6.04 -11.75 4.70
CA MET A 214 -6.66 -10.73 5.55
C MET A 214 -8.16 -10.62 5.25
N SER A 215 -8.88 -9.85 6.03
CA SER A 215 -10.28 -9.54 5.77
C SER A 215 -10.59 -8.10 6.16
N TYR A 216 -11.41 -7.43 5.33
CA TYR A 216 -12.09 -6.21 5.71
C TYR A 216 -13.48 -6.56 6.25
N SER A 217 -13.81 -6.08 7.46
CA SER A 217 -15.11 -6.25 8.08
C SER A 217 -15.85 -4.92 8.14
N PHE A 218 -17.08 -4.90 7.65
CA PHE A 218 -17.94 -3.70 7.66
C PHE A 218 -19.32 -4.05 8.20
N GLU A 219 -19.83 -3.24 9.12
CA GLU A 219 -21.16 -3.46 9.73
C GLU A 219 -22.30 -3.35 8.69
N THR A 220 -22.12 -2.50 7.68
CA THR A 220 -23.13 -2.25 6.63
C THR A 220 -22.46 -2.04 5.28
N PHE A 221 -23.26 -2.16 4.21
CA PHE A 221 -22.81 -1.75 2.88
C PHE A 221 -22.44 -0.26 2.82
N ASP A 222 -23.17 0.60 3.54
CA ASP A 222 -22.87 2.03 3.61
C ASP A 222 -21.45 2.28 4.16
N THR A 223 -21.05 1.53 5.18
CA THR A 223 -19.71 1.61 5.75
C THR A 223 -18.65 1.20 4.73
N PHE A 224 -18.86 0.09 4.01
CA PHE A 224 -17.98 -0.33 2.91
C PHE A 224 -17.94 0.71 1.78
N TRP A 225 -19.10 1.27 1.39
CA TRP A 225 -19.17 2.29 0.35
C TRP A 225 -18.36 3.53 0.72
N ASN A 226 -18.54 4.03 1.95
CA ASN A 226 -17.80 5.18 2.46
C ASN A 226 -16.29 4.91 2.51
N PHE A 227 -15.90 3.73 2.99
CA PHE A 227 -14.50 3.30 2.95
C PHE A 227 -13.96 3.32 1.51
N THR A 228 -14.63 2.65 0.59
CA THR A 228 -14.18 2.55 -0.81
C THR A 228 -14.06 3.91 -1.48
N THR A 229 -15.02 4.80 -1.27
CA THR A 229 -15.01 6.17 -1.83
C THR A 229 -13.99 7.10 -1.16
N SER A 230 -13.46 6.74 0.01
CA SER A 230 -12.45 7.52 0.73
C SER A 230 -11.01 7.03 0.52
N VAL A 231 -10.80 5.72 0.28
CA VAL A 231 -9.42 5.14 0.30
C VAL A 231 -9.00 4.46 -1.00
N ALA A 232 -9.93 4.13 -1.90
CA ALA A 232 -9.64 3.25 -3.04
C ALA A 232 -9.01 3.96 -4.26
N GLY A 233 -8.26 5.03 -4.05
CA GLY A 233 -7.46 5.69 -5.07
C GLY A 233 -8.25 6.06 -6.33
N ALA A 234 -7.90 5.47 -7.48
CA ALA A 234 -8.54 5.76 -8.76
C ALA A 234 -10.05 5.44 -8.77
N ILE A 235 -10.49 4.37 -8.09
CA ILE A 235 -11.91 3.99 -7.97
C ILE A 235 -12.68 5.12 -7.29
N ALA A 236 -12.19 5.62 -6.16
CA ALA A 236 -12.81 6.72 -5.42
C ALA A 236 -12.96 7.98 -6.28
N LEU A 237 -11.92 8.32 -7.05
CA LEU A 237 -11.95 9.49 -7.92
C LEU A 237 -12.93 9.36 -9.08
N VAL A 238 -13.03 8.18 -9.69
CA VAL A 238 -14.01 7.93 -10.75
C VAL A 238 -15.43 8.07 -10.20
N ILE A 239 -15.73 7.44 -9.06
CA ILE A 239 -17.04 7.53 -8.41
C ILE A 239 -17.39 8.99 -8.06
N ALA A 240 -16.43 9.77 -7.60
CA ALA A 240 -16.64 11.19 -7.25
C ALA A 240 -16.99 12.08 -8.46
N GLN A 241 -16.66 11.66 -9.69
CA GLN A 241 -16.98 12.40 -10.91
C GLN A 241 -18.33 12.03 -11.52
N LEU A 242 -18.98 10.96 -11.04
CA LEU A 242 -20.28 10.53 -11.53
C LEU A 242 -21.37 11.49 -11.07
N ASP A 243 -22.37 11.69 -11.94
CA ASP A 243 -23.61 12.33 -11.52
C ASP A 243 -24.37 11.45 -10.50
N ASP A 244 -25.33 12.02 -9.80
CA ASP A 244 -26.04 11.33 -8.71
C ASP A 244 -26.74 10.06 -9.18
N ARG A 245 -27.34 10.07 -10.39
CA ARG A 245 -28.04 8.91 -10.95
C ARG A 245 -27.07 7.76 -11.25
N GLU A 246 -25.97 8.04 -11.92
CA GLU A 246 -24.94 7.04 -12.26
C GLU A 246 -24.28 6.51 -10.98
N ARG A 247 -24.00 7.38 -10.02
CA ARG A 247 -23.45 6.98 -8.72
C ARG A 247 -24.39 6.02 -7.98
N ASP A 248 -25.70 6.29 -7.96
CA ASP A 248 -26.67 5.41 -7.32
C ASP A 248 -26.76 4.06 -8.03
N GLN A 249 -26.65 4.02 -9.36
CA GLN A 249 -26.64 2.77 -10.13
C GLN A 249 -25.37 1.96 -9.86
N VAL A 250 -24.19 2.57 -9.93
CA VAL A 250 -22.91 1.94 -9.59
C VAL A 250 -22.95 1.37 -8.17
N ARG A 251 -23.44 2.16 -7.21
CA ARG A 251 -23.59 1.75 -5.81
C ARG A 251 -24.47 0.53 -5.66
N SER A 252 -25.66 0.53 -6.29
CA SER A 252 -26.60 -0.59 -6.25
C SER A 252 -26.05 -1.87 -6.89
N GLU A 253 -25.31 -1.76 -7.99
CA GLU A 253 -24.68 -2.89 -8.66
C GLU A 253 -23.53 -3.48 -7.82
N ILE A 254 -22.69 -2.64 -7.21
CA ILE A 254 -21.65 -3.07 -6.29
C ILE A 254 -22.26 -3.78 -5.08
N GLU A 255 -23.31 -3.22 -4.46
CA GLU A 255 -24.03 -3.85 -3.35
C GLU A 255 -24.58 -5.22 -3.73
N SER A 256 -25.19 -5.32 -4.91
CA SER A 256 -25.71 -6.59 -5.41
C SER A 256 -24.60 -7.62 -5.63
N ALA A 257 -23.46 -7.20 -6.16
CA ALA A 257 -22.31 -8.08 -6.41
C ALA A 257 -21.60 -8.52 -5.12
N LEU A 258 -21.72 -7.74 -4.04
CA LEU A 258 -21.15 -8.06 -2.73
C LEU A 258 -22.04 -8.96 -1.86
N ARG A 259 -23.27 -9.27 -2.26
CA ARG A 259 -24.17 -10.15 -1.48
C ARG A 259 -23.55 -11.48 -1.05
N PRO A 260 -22.71 -12.17 -1.85
CA PRO A 260 -22.06 -13.40 -1.41
C PRO A 260 -21.16 -13.26 -0.17
N PHE A 261 -20.74 -12.04 0.14
CA PHE A 261 -19.88 -11.70 1.27
C PHE A 261 -20.66 -11.11 2.47
N ALA A 262 -21.98 -11.05 2.35
CA ALA A 262 -22.84 -10.59 3.44
C ALA A 262 -23.09 -11.71 4.46
N SER A 263 -23.14 -11.32 5.73
CA SER A 263 -23.50 -12.20 6.87
C SER A 263 -24.45 -11.47 7.81
N ASP A 264 -24.91 -12.15 8.87
CA ASP A 264 -25.77 -11.52 9.91
C ASP A 264 -25.03 -10.39 10.66
N GLY A 265 -23.70 -10.36 10.61
CA GLY A 265 -22.85 -9.32 11.23
C GLY A 265 -22.39 -8.21 10.30
N GLY A 266 -22.85 -8.18 9.05
CA GLY A 266 -22.41 -7.21 8.04
C GLY A 266 -21.73 -7.85 6.83
N TYR A 267 -20.62 -7.29 6.38
CA TYR A 267 -19.85 -7.76 5.22
C TYR A 267 -18.46 -8.17 5.64
N GLU A 268 -18.03 -9.35 5.19
CA GLU A 268 -16.67 -9.87 5.35
C GLU A 268 -16.04 -10.04 3.96
N LEU A 269 -15.07 -9.20 3.63
CA LEU A 269 -14.43 -9.16 2.32
C LEU A 269 -12.98 -9.66 2.43
N PRO A 270 -12.71 -10.88 1.93
CA PRO A 270 -11.36 -11.42 1.97
C PRO A 270 -10.39 -10.58 1.14
N GLY A 271 -9.13 -10.67 1.49
CA GLY A 271 -8.01 -10.17 0.73
C GLY A 271 -6.80 -11.09 0.88
N VAL A 272 -6.02 -11.19 -0.17
CA VAL A 272 -4.74 -11.90 -0.15
C VAL A 272 -3.66 -10.96 -0.63
N ALA A 273 -2.62 -10.80 0.18
CA ALA A 273 -1.40 -10.12 -0.20
C ALA A 273 -0.25 -11.13 -0.35
N ILE A 274 0.77 -10.78 -1.12
CA ILE A 274 2.04 -11.49 -1.20
C ILE A 274 3.07 -10.65 -0.45
N ASN A 275 3.56 -11.17 0.67
CA ASN A 275 4.69 -10.60 1.38
C ASN A 275 5.99 -11.20 0.84
N GLY A 276 7.02 -10.35 0.70
CA GLY A 276 8.33 -10.75 0.26
C GLY A 276 9.42 -10.29 1.22
N LEU A 277 10.44 -11.13 1.38
CA LEU A 277 11.71 -10.80 2.03
C LEU A 277 12.85 -11.03 1.04
N ALA A 278 13.71 -10.01 0.83
CA ALA A 278 14.88 -10.07 -0.06
C ALA A 278 16.14 -9.53 0.63
N ARG A 279 17.32 -10.00 0.17
CA ARG A 279 18.64 -9.60 0.69
C ARG A 279 19.60 -9.26 -0.44
#